data_fbe2a03994753d6490772324dac0b543
#
_entry.id   fbe2a03994753d6490772324dac0b543
#
_cell.length_a   1.000
_cell.length_b   1.000
_cell.length_c   1.000
_cell.angle_alpha   90.00
_cell.angle_beta   90.00
_cell.angle_gamma   90.00
#
_symmetry.space_group_name_H-M   'P 1'
#
loop_
_entity.id
_entity.type
_entity.pdbx_description
1 polymer ?
#
loop_
_entity_poly.entity_id
_entity_poly.type
_entity_poly.pdbx_seq_one_letter_code
_entity_poly.pdbx_strand_id
1 'polypeptide(L)'
;MNKREISEIKKQFKKDNNAITRICGCYVDAENQIKTTLKEAFFALSEEEIFKYYEIFKKSLSGGIGKNLHNLEYSIHDEGPDSAHELLMKLRDEKLAADETVDTFYNKVIENYEYGENYYIILIHSAYDVPGKASDNEEMFDASEEVYNHVLCCICPVKLSEPGLSYNEATNAIEERPRDWWVQAPMTGFLFPAFNDRSSDIHGVLYFSKNPEELHSEFIDACLGAPTPISFKSQKEAFQEILTDTLGEECNYETVRQIHENLTELAEEHKEDEVPLTLTKPEVKDLLEKSGVEPERLEHFDKVYEEAAGENTAILVPAITGTGKFAVKTPDVDIKVNPDRLDLVETKFIGGRRCLVIAVEDNVEVNGMPVKMWEEQKEVQ
;
A
#
# COMPACT_ATOMS: atom_id res chain seq x y z
N MET A 1 -7.08 1.21 -10.95
CA MET A 1 -7.35 -0.25 -10.77
C MET A 1 -8.02 -0.51 -9.44
N ASN A 2 -9.02 -1.39 -9.41
CA ASN A 2 -9.71 -1.85 -8.20
C ASN A 2 -9.20 -3.24 -7.74
N LYS A 3 -9.72 -3.74 -6.60
CA LYS A 3 -9.29 -5.04 -6.04
C LYS A 3 -9.52 -6.23 -6.98
N ARG A 4 -10.60 -6.22 -7.78
CA ARG A 4 -10.92 -7.32 -8.72
C ARG A 4 -9.97 -7.33 -9.90
N GLU A 5 -9.72 -6.17 -10.50
CA GLU A 5 -8.80 -5.99 -11.62
C GLU A 5 -7.37 -6.41 -11.25
N ILE A 6 -6.87 -5.95 -10.09
CA ILE A 6 -5.56 -6.37 -9.58
C ILE A 6 -5.53 -7.89 -9.36
N SER A 7 -6.59 -8.47 -8.79
CA SER A 7 -6.69 -9.92 -8.59
C SER A 7 -6.74 -10.69 -9.92
N GLU A 8 -7.40 -10.15 -10.94
CA GLU A 8 -7.47 -10.74 -12.28
C GLU A 8 -6.07 -10.83 -12.91
N ILE A 9 -5.31 -9.74 -12.91
CA ILE A 9 -3.93 -9.75 -13.41
C ILE A 9 -3.03 -10.67 -12.57
N LYS A 10 -3.15 -10.62 -11.25
CA LYS A 10 -2.38 -11.49 -10.35
C LYS A 10 -2.61 -12.99 -10.59
N LYS A 11 -3.82 -13.37 -10.97
CA LYS A 11 -4.18 -14.76 -11.30
C LYS A 11 -3.52 -15.26 -12.59
N GLN A 12 -3.00 -14.36 -13.46
CA GLN A 12 -2.30 -14.75 -14.67
C GLN A 12 -0.94 -15.42 -14.37
N PHE A 13 -0.33 -15.13 -13.21
CA PHE A 13 0.97 -15.71 -12.83
C PHE A 13 0.83 -17.13 -12.31
N LYS A 14 0.57 -18.07 -13.22
CA LYS A 14 0.43 -19.50 -12.95
C LYS A 14 0.94 -20.35 -14.12
N LYS A 15 1.26 -21.62 -13.86
CA LYS A 15 1.89 -22.55 -14.80
C LYS A 15 1.14 -22.69 -16.13
N ASP A 16 -0.18 -22.69 -16.10
CA ASP A 16 -1.01 -22.97 -17.27
C ASP A 16 -1.29 -21.74 -18.13
N ASN A 17 -0.70 -20.60 -17.77
CA ASN A 17 -0.90 -19.35 -18.48
C ASN A 17 0.40 -18.86 -19.13
N ASN A 18 0.35 -18.65 -20.44
CA ASN A 18 1.48 -18.26 -21.28
C ASN A 18 1.47 -16.77 -21.66
N ALA A 19 0.83 -15.92 -20.86
CA ALA A 19 0.71 -14.49 -21.16
C ALA A 19 2.07 -13.75 -21.14
N ILE A 20 3.05 -14.20 -20.32
CA ILE A 20 4.36 -13.55 -20.25
C ILE A 20 5.19 -13.94 -21.47
N THR A 21 5.59 -12.95 -22.26
CA THR A 21 6.35 -13.17 -23.48
C THR A 21 7.85 -13.06 -23.27
N ARG A 22 8.31 -12.14 -22.43
CA ARG A 22 9.73 -11.85 -22.21
C ARG A 22 10.00 -11.44 -20.76
N ILE A 23 11.21 -11.77 -20.30
CA ILE A 23 11.78 -11.30 -19.05
C ILE A 23 13.12 -10.63 -19.32
N CYS A 24 13.34 -9.48 -18.66
CA CYS A 24 14.62 -8.81 -18.58
C CYS A 24 14.97 -8.58 -17.12
N GLY A 25 16.24 -8.74 -16.76
CA GLY A 25 16.73 -8.56 -15.42
C GLY A 25 18.05 -7.79 -15.38
N CYS A 26 18.26 -6.95 -14.38
CA CYS A 26 19.49 -6.22 -14.14
C CYS A 26 19.88 -6.32 -12.67
N TYR A 27 21.00 -6.97 -12.38
CA TYR A 27 21.55 -7.04 -11.02
C TYR A 27 22.53 -5.90 -10.80
N VAL A 28 22.25 -5.08 -9.80
CA VAL A 28 23.00 -3.88 -9.43
C VAL A 28 23.57 -4.06 -8.03
N ASP A 29 24.84 -3.71 -7.83
CA ASP A 29 25.47 -3.75 -6.51
C ASP A 29 25.27 -2.45 -5.71
N ALA A 30 25.76 -2.43 -4.47
CA ALA A 30 25.66 -1.29 -3.57
C ALA A 30 26.42 -0.02 -4.07
N GLU A 31 27.35 -0.16 -5.02
CA GLU A 31 28.05 0.94 -5.67
C GLU A 31 27.36 1.38 -6.97
N ASN A 32 26.10 0.97 -7.18
CA ASN A 32 25.31 1.25 -8.38
C ASN A 32 25.94 0.75 -9.69
N GLN A 33 26.72 -0.36 -9.61
CA GLN A 33 27.33 -0.98 -10.79
C GLN A 33 26.51 -2.19 -11.24
N ILE A 34 26.23 -2.25 -12.55
CA ILE A 34 25.59 -3.42 -13.15
C ILE A 34 26.56 -4.59 -13.14
N LYS A 35 26.21 -5.69 -12.48
CA LYS A 35 27.01 -6.92 -12.42
C LYS A 35 26.64 -7.92 -13.51
N THR A 36 25.35 -8.06 -13.79
CA THR A 36 24.84 -8.95 -14.84
C THR A 36 23.45 -8.54 -15.30
N THR A 37 23.13 -8.90 -16.52
CA THR A 37 21.80 -8.71 -17.11
C THR A 37 21.25 -10.02 -17.64
N LEU A 38 19.93 -10.18 -17.60
CA LEU A 38 19.17 -11.29 -18.18
C LEU A 38 18.23 -10.71 -19.25
N LYS A 39 18.21 -11.34 -20.44
CA LYS A 39 17.27 -10.94 -21.53
C LYS A 39 16.84 -12.21 -22.26
N GLU A 40 15.72 -12.78 -21.89
CA GLU A 40 15.26 -14.07 -22.41
C GLU A 40 13.74 -14.10 -22.68
N ALA A 41 13.31 -15.06 -23.49
CA ALA A 41 11.92 -15.46 -23.52
C ALA A 41 11.57 -16.12 -22.18
N PHE A 42 10.45 -15.74 -21.55
CA PHE A 42 10.16 -16.17 -20.17
C PHE A 42 10.14 -17.72 -20.04
N PHE A 43 9.58 -18.42 -21.03
CA PHE A 43 9.50 -19.88 -21.01
C PHE A 43 10.79 -20.61 -21.46
N ALA A 44 11.87 -19.88 -21.72
CA ALA A 44 13.21 -20.45 -21.85
C ALA A 44 13.85 -20.78 -20.49
N LEU A 45 13.34 -20.17 -19.41
CA LEU A 45 13.76 -20.44 -18.03
C LEU A 45 13.33 -21.84 -17.57
N SER A 46 14.03 -22.38 -16.58
CA SER A 46 13.60 -23.61 -15.93
C SER A 46 12.25 -23.46 -15.21
N GLU A 47 11.50 -24.54 -15.08
CA GLU A 47 10.21 -24.54 -14.39
C GLU A 47 10.33 -24.04 -12.95
N GLU A 48 11.41 -24.40 -12.25
CA GLU A 48 11.67 -23.97 -10.88
C GLU A 48 11.91 -22.45 -10.77
N GLU A 49 12.67 -21.88 -11.72
CA GLU A 49 12.90 -20.43 -11.80
C GLU A 49 11.60 -19.69 -12.10
N ILE A 50 10.81 -20.17 -13.08
CA ILE A 50 9.50 -19.59 -13.42
C ILE A 50 8.60 -19.49 -12.18
N PHE A 51 8.54 -20.55 -11.36
CA PHE A 51 7.75 -20.50 -10.12
C PHE A 51 8.22 -19.44 -9.14
N LYS A 52 9.54 -19.23 -9.00
CA LYS A 52 10.10 -18.21 -8.13
C LYS A 52 9.78 -16.80 -8.64
N TYR A 53 9.85 -16.59 -9.93
CA TYR A 53 9.44 -15.33 -10.55
C TYR A 53 7.94 -15.06 -10.34
N TYR A 54 7.07 -16.05 -10.49
CA TYR A 54 5.64 -15.89 -10.22
C TYR A 54 5.36 -15.47 -8.76
N GLU A 55 6.12 -15.97 -7.78
CA GLU A 55 6.01 -15.53 -6.39
C GLU A 55 6.36 -14.05 -6.23
N ILE A 56 7.40 -13.58 -6.92
CA ILE A 56 7.81 -12.17 -6.93
C ILE A 56 6.72 -11.29 -7.56
N PHE A 57 6.23 -11.65 -8.75
CA PHE A 57 5.20 -10.87 -9.46
C PHE A 57 3.90 -10.77 -8.65
N LYS A 58 3.46 -11.86 -8.04
CA LYS A 58 2.28 -11.85 -7.16
C LYS A 58 2.45 -10.94 -5.95
N LYS A 59 3.67 -10.83 -5.42
CA LYS A 59 3.95 -9.96 -4.27
C LYS A 59 3.93 -8.48 -4.65
N SER A 60 4.42 -8.10 -5.84
CA SER A 60 4.36 -6.72 -6.32
C SER A 60 2.93 -6.24 -6.63
N LEU A 61 1.96 -7.14 -6.72
CA LEU A 61 0.53 -6.86 -6.87
C LEU A 61 -0.26 -7.20 -5.58
N SER A 62 0.36 -7.08 -4.42
CA SER A 62 -0.24 -7.45 -3.13
C SER A 62 -0.19 -6.30 -2.13
N GLY A 63 -1.21 -6.23 -1.29
CA GLY A 63 -1.35 -5.18 -0.29
C GLY A 63 -2.65 -4.41 -0.47
N GLY A 64 -2.84 -3.38 0.33
CA GLY A 64 -4.02 -2.51 0.26
C GLY A 64 -3.84 -1.41 -0.77
N ILE A 65 -4.90 -1.11 -1.53
CA ILE A 65 -4.95 0.06 -2.41
C ILE A 65 -4.88 1.32 -1.53
N GLY A 66 -4.06 2.29 -1.94
CA GLY A 66 -3.75 3.49 -1.19
C GLY A 66 -2.78 3.29 -0.03
N LYS A 67 -2.41 2.04 0.29
CA LYS A 67 -1.40 1.70 1.30
C LYS A 67 -0.11 1.19 0.68
N ASN A 68 -0.20 0.10 -0.07
CA ASN A 68 0.93 -0.51 -0.77
C ASN A 68 0.83 -0.35 -2.28
N LEU A 69 -0.40 -0.27 -2.79
CA LEU A 69 -0.72 -0.16 -4.21
C LEU A 69 -1.36 1.21 -4.45
N HIS A 70 -0.74 2.02 -5.30
CA HIS A 70 -1.17 3.38 -5.59
C HIS A 70 -1.51 3.50 -7.07
N ASN A 71 -2.74 3.89 -7.36
CA ASN A 71 -3.13 4.29 -8.71
C ASN A 71 -2.58 5.70 -8.95
N LEU A 72 -1.64 5.83 -9.89
CA LEU A 72 -1.10 7.11 -10.31
C LEU A 72 -1.67 7.43 -11.68
N GLU A 73 -2.08 8.66 -11.88
CA GLU A 73 -2.64 9.16 -13.14
C GLU A 73 -1.72 10.21 -13.73
N TYR A 74 -1.52 10.14 -15.04
CA TYR A 74 -0.76 11.12 -15.78
C TYR A 74 -1.61 12.36 -16.09
N SER A 75 -1.02 13.53 -15.96
CA SER A 75 -1.59 14.72 -16.56
C SER A 75 -1.20 14.80 -18.06
N ILE A 76 -1.94 15.58 -18.85
CA ILE A 76 -1.63 15.79 -20.27
C ILE A 76 -0.19 16.30 -20.48
N HIS A 77 0.36 17.00 -19.50
CA HIS A 77 1.73 17.52 -19.56
C HIS A 77 2.79 16.45 -19.34
N ASP A 78 2.45 15.37 -18.64
CA ASP A 78 3.39 14.29 -18.30
C ASP A 78 3.54 13.29 -19.47
N GLU A 79 2.67 13.35 -20.47
CA GLU A 79 2.63 12.45 -21.63
C GLU A 79 3.38 13.01 -22.88
N GLY A 80 4.21 14.02 -22.68
CA GLY A 80 4.95 14.68 -23.77
C GLY A 80 6.09 13.82 -24.35
N PRO A 81 6.70 14.30 -25.47
CA PRO A 81 7.90 13.69 -26.02
C PRO A 81 9.06 13.71 -25.00
N ASP A 82 9.89 12.67 -25.04
CA ASP A 82 11.04 12.47 -24.15
C ASP A 82 10.65 12.32 -22.66
N SER A 83 9.37 12.13 -22.35
CA SER A 83 8.86 11.90 -20.99
C SER A 83 9.16 10.48 -20.50
N ALA A 84 9.03 10.27 -19.18
CA ALA A 84 9.09 8.93 -18.62
C ALA A 84 7.94 8.05 -19.13
N HIS A 85 6.75 8.64 -19.33
CA HIS A 85 5.59 7.96 -19.93
C HIS A 85 5.91 7.42 -21.34
N GLU A 86 6.54 8.21 -22.21
CA GLU A 86 6.94 7.74 -23.54
C GLU A 86 7.93 6.56 -23.46
N LEU A 87 8.87 6.58 -22.50
CA LEU A 87 9.79 5.47 -22.29
C LEU A 87 9.04 4.19 -21.88
N LEU A 88 8.04 4.30 -20.99
CA LEU A 88 7.20 3.17 -20.59
C LEU A 88 6.36 2.64 -21.76
N MET A 89 5.83 3.52 -22.60
CA MET A 89 5.13 3.15 -23.83
C MET A 89 6.05 2.38 -24.78
N LYS A 90 7.30 2.83 -24.99
CA LYS A 90 8.30 2.12 -25.80
C LYS A 90 8.61 0.74 -25.23
N LEU A 91 8.84 0.62 -23.93
CA LEU A 91 9.09 -0.68 -23.28
C LEU A 91 7.96 -1.68 -23.53
N ARG A 92 6.70 -1.21 -23.44
CA ARG A 92 5.51 -2.03 -23.73
C ARG A 92 5.40 -2.39 -25.20
N ASP A 93 5.47 -1.42 -26.10
CA ASP A 93 5.19 -1.60 -27.54
C ASP A 93 6.29 -2.41 -28.22
N GLU A 94 7.53 -2.25 -27.82
CA GLU A 94 8.69 -3.03 -28.24
C GLU A 94 8.77 -4.39 -27.54
N LYS A 95 7.86 -4.68 -26.60
CA LYS A 95 7.79 -5.94 -25.84
C LYS A 95 9.12 -6.31 -25.17
N LEU A 96 9.82 -5.29 -24.65
CA LEU A 96 11.17 -5.40 -24.07
C LEU A 96 12.22 -6.00 -25.05
N ALA A 97 12.02 -5.89 -26.34
CA ALA A 97 12.94 -6.48 -27.34
C ALA A 97 14.11 -5.56 -27.68
N ALA A 98 13.93 -4.24 -27.61
CA ALA A 98 14.97 -3.28 -27.90
C ALA A 98 15.88 -3.09 -26.68
N ASP A 99 17.14 -3.51 -26.83
CA ASP A 99 18.13 -3.43 -25.75
C ASP A 99 18.39 -1.99 -25.31
N GLU A 100 18.44 -1.04 -26.23
CA GLU A 100 18.68 0.38 -25.94
C GLU A 100 17.60 0.97 -25.04
N THR A 101 16.33 0.64 -25.29
CA THR A 101 15.19 1.11 -24.49
C THR A 101 15.24 0.52 -23.07
N VAL A 102 15.52 -0.78 -22.96
CA VAL A 102 15.65 -1.46 -21.66
C VAL A 102 16.83 -0.93 -20.85
N ASP A 103 18.00 -0.75 -21.48
CA ASP A 103 19.20 -0.24 -20.83
C ASP A 103 19.02 1.23 -20.40
N THR A 104 18.31 2.03 -21.19
CA THR A 104 17.93 3.42 -20.82
C THR A 104 17.07 3.41 -19.56
N PHE A 105 16.09 2.52 -19.48
CA PHE A 105 15.26 2.39 -18.28
C PHE A 105 16.07 1.94 -17.06
N TYR A 106 16.96 0.95 -17.19
CA TYR A 106 17.82 0.53 -16.08
C TYR A 106 18.69 1.66 -15.55
N ASN A 107 19.31 2.43 -16.43
CA ASN A 107 20.12 3.58 -16.03
C ASN A 107 19.29 4.62 -15.27
N LYS A 108 18.07 4.92 -15.76
CA LYS A 108 17.15 5.82 -15.05
C LYS A 108 16.81 5.31 -13.64
N VAL A 109 16.55 4.01 -13.50
CA VAL A 109 16.31 3.41 -12.16
C VAL A 109 17.54 3.54 -11.29
N ILE A 110 18.73 3.19 -11.78
CA ILE A 110 19.98 3.24 -11.01
C ILE A 110 20.29 4.66 -10.52
N GLU A 111 20.00 5.67 -11.33
CA GLU A 111 20.23 7.07 -10.99
C GLU A 111 19.25 7.63 -9.96
N ASN A 112 18.03 7.08 -9.88
CA ASN A 112 16.94 7.68 -9.09
C ASN A 112 16.36 6.75 -8.01
N TYR A 113 16.88 5.53 -7.86
CA TYR A 113 16.45 4.60 -6.83
C TYR A 113 17.57 4.41 -5.79
N GLU A 114 17.51 5.22 -4.74
CA GLU A 114 18.45 5.10 -3.63
C GLU A 114 18.07 3.92 -2.72
N TYR A 115 18.87 2.85 -2.75
CA TYR A 115 18.63 1.69 -1.90
C TYR A 115 19.82 1.37 -0.95
N GLY A 116 21.05 1.71 -1.35
CA GLY A 116 22.25 1.53 -0.53
C GLY A 116 22.74 0.08 -0.35
N GLU A 117 22.04 -0.91 -0.88
CA GLU A 117 22.39 -2.33 -0.89
C GLU A 117 22.21 -2.90 -2.30
N ASN A 118 22.63 -4.16 -2.52
CA ASN A 118 22.43 -4.82 -3.80
C ASN A 118 20.94 -5.03 -4.11
N TYR A 119 20.55 -4.85 -5.37
CA TYR A 119 19.17 -5.09 -5.82
C TYR A 119 19.10 -5.66 -7.24
N TYR A 120 17.96 -6.26 -7.55
CA TYR A 120 17.68 -6.84 -8.85
C TYR A 120 16.42 -6.22 -9.44
N ILE A 121 16.58 -5.55 -10.58
CA ILE A 121 15.47 -4.96 -11.36
C ILE A 121 14.98 -6.03 -12.31
N ILE A 122 13.71 -6.37 -12.25
CA ILE A 122 13.05 -7.34 -13.11
C ILE A 122 11.97 -6.63 -13.92
N LEU A 123 12.00 -6.78 -15.22
CA LEU A 123 10.96 -6.35 -16.14
C LEU A 123 10.37 -7.57 -16.83
N ILE A 124 9.06 -7.66 -16.91
CA ILE A 124 8.36 -8.60 -17.78
C ILE A 124 7.41 -7.87 -18.72
N HIS A 125 7.31 -8.35 -19.95
CA HIS A 125 6.21 -8.03 -20.86
C HIS A 125 5.23 -9.19 -20.89
N SER A 126 3.96 -8.86 -20.75
CA SER A 126 2.86 -9.82 -20.79
C SER A 126 1.78 -9.35 -21.75
N ALA A 127 1.16 -10.29 -22.45
CA ALA A 127 0.03 -10.08 -23.34
C ALA A 127 -1.13 -10.95 -22.85
N TYR A 128 -2.06 -10.32 -22.13
CA TYR A 128 -3.21 -11.01 -21.53
C TYR A 128 -4.43 -10.84 -22.43
N ASP A 129 -4.95 -11.96 -22.94
CA ASP A 129 -6.22 -11.99 -23.66
C ASP A 129 -7.36 -11.82 -22.65
N VAL A 130 -8.03 -10.66 -22.68
CA VAL A 130 -9.10 -10.34 -21.74
C VAL A 130 -10.36 -11.10 -22.17
N PRO A 131 -10.88 -12.02 -21.35
CA PRO A 131 -12.09 -12.76 -21.70
C PRO A 131 -13.28 -11.82 -21.82
N GLY A 132 -14.07 -11.95 -22.90
CA GLY A 132 -15.35 -11.26 -23.03
C GLY A 132 -16.32 -11.68 -21.92
N LYS A 133 -17.24 -10.82 -21.54
CA LYS A 133 -18.34 -11.15 -20.62
C LYS A 133 -19.60 -11.40 -21.41
N ALA A 134 -20.27 -12.54 -21.18
CA ALA A 134 -21.62 -12.77 -21.65
C ALA A 134 -22.63 -11.91 -20.89
N SER A 135 -23.84 -11.76 -21.43
CA SER A 135 -24.91 -10.95 -20.81
C SER A 135 -25.35 -11.43 -19.42
N ASP A 136 -24.96 -12.64 -19.02
CA ASP A 136 -25.16 -13.27 -17.72
C ASP A 136 -23.95 -13.16 -16.77
N ASN A 137 -22.93 -12.40 -17.16
CA ASN A 137 -21.64 -12.24 -16.46
C ASN A 137 -20.74 -13.50 -16.44
N GLU A 138 -21.04 -14.54 -17.19
CA GLU A 138 -20.11 -15.65 -17.39
C GLU A 138 -18.95 -15.24 -18.33
N GLU A 139 -17.73 -15.67 -18.01
CA GLU A 139 -16.54 -15.39 -18.83
C GLU A 139 -16.57 -16.24 -20.10
N MET A 140 -16.55 -15.59 -21.26
CA MET A 140 -16.47 -16.23 -22.57
C MET A 140 -15.01 -16.24 -23.05
N PHE A 141 -14.32 -17.34 -22.81
CA PHE A 141 -12.90 -17.48 -23.20
C PHE A 141 -12.68 -17.51 -24.72
N ASP A 142 -13.71 -17.81 -25.51
CA ASP A 142 -13.63 -17.86 -26.97
C ASP A 142 -13.91 -16.50 -27.66
N ALA A 143 -14.25 -15.47 -26.90
CA ALA A 143 -14.51 -14.12 -27.38
C ALA A 143 -13.66 -13.10 -26.60
N SER A 144 -12.34 -13.10 -26.90
CA SER A 144 -11.46 -12.03 -26.42
C SER A 144 -11.80 -10.74 -27.16
N GLU A 145 -12.13 -9.68 -26.42
CA GLU A 145 -12.42 -8.37 -27.00
C GLU A 145 -11.16 -7.50 -27.09
N GLU A 146 -10.17 -7.74 -26.23
CA GLU A 146 -8.94 -6.95 -26.13
C GLU A 146 -7.76 -7.78 -25.64
N VAL A 147 -6.57 -7.45 -26.15
CA VAL A 147 -5.29 -7.99 -25.64
C VAL A 147 -4.64 -6.90 -24.80
N TYR A 148 -4.62 -7.12 -23.48
CA TYR A 148 -3.95 -6.22 -22.55
C TYR A 148 -2.44 -6.48 -22.54
N ASN A 149 -1.70 -5.64 -23.29
CA ASN A 149 -0.25 -5.64 -23.30
C ASN A 149 0.28 -4.74 -22.18
N HIS A 150 1.11 -5.29 -21.30
CA HIS A 150 1.64 -4.55 -20.15
C HIS A 150 3.07 -4.95 -19.78
N VAL A 151 3.72 -4.04 -19.08
CA VAL A 151 5.02 -4.24 -18.44
C VAL A 151 4.81 -4.25 -16.94
N LEU A 152 5.37 -5.25 -16.26
CA LEU A 152 5.48 -5.27 -14.80
C LEU A 152 6.95 -5.13 -14.43
N CYS A 153 7.26 -4.18 -13.56
CA CYS A 153 8.57 -3.99 -12.96
C CYS A 153 8.54 -4.43 -11.51
N CYS A 154 9.59 -5.14 -11.07
CA CYS A 154 9.82 -5.49 -9.68
C CYS A 154 11.27 -5.15 -9.31
N ILE A 155 11.47 -4.38 -8.26
CA ILE A 155 12.80 -4.09 -7.70
C ILE A 155 12.93 -4.87 -6.39
N CYS A 156 13.85 -5.84 -6.39
CA CYS A 156 14.01 -6.81 -5.34
C CYS A 156 15.38 -6.65 -4.67
N PRO A 157 15.46 -6.53 -3.34
CA PRO A 157 16.74 -6.60 -2.63
C PRO A 157 17.46 -7.91 -2.92
N VAL A 158 18.78 -7.86 -2.98
CA VAL A 158 19.62 -9.06 -3.06
C VAL A 158 20.51 -9.09 -1.83
N LYS A 159 20.27 -10.05 -0.95
CA LYS A 159 20.96 -10.16 0.34
C LYS A 159 21.83 -11.40 0.42
N LEU A 160 22.96 -11.26 1.08
CA LEU A 160 23.78 -12.41 1.42
C LEU A 160 23.08 -13.24 2.49
N SER A 161 22.99 -14.57 2.27
CA SER A 161 22.35 -15.47 3.23
C SER A 161 23.05 -15.39 4.62
N GLU A 162 22.28 -15.60 5.68
CA GLU A 162 22.82 -15.56 7.04
C GLU A 162 23.91 -16.62 7.26
N PRO A 163 24.97 -16.28 8.00
CA PRO A 163 25.97 -17.27 8.39
C PRO A 163 25.35 -18.35 9.28
N GLY A 164 25.91 -19.56 9.22
CA GLY A 164 25.40 -20.66 10.04
C GLY A 164 26.14 -21.96 9.78
N LEU A 165 25.68 -23.02 10.42
CA LEU A 165 26.14 -24.38 10.15
C LEU A 165 25.08 -25.12 9.32
N SER A 166 25.53 -25.92 8.38
CA SER A 166 24.69 -26.79 7.56
C SER A 166 25.31 -28.19 7.45
N TYR A 167 24.45 -29.17 7.26
CA TYR A 167 24.90 -30.52 6.95
C TYR A 167 25.31 -30.61 5.48
N ASN A 168 26.55 -31.03 5.24
CA ASN A 168 27.09 -31.28 3.90
C ASN A 168 27.06 -32.80 3.65
N GLU A 169 26.22 -33.25 2.71
CA GLU A 169 26.10 -34.67 2.37
C GLU A 169 27.37 -35.25 1.77
N ALA A 170 28.14 -34.47 1.03
CA ALA A 170 29.36 -34.94 0.36
C ALA A 170 30.47 -35.29 1.35
N THR A 171 30.57 -34.53 2.46
CA THR A 171 31.56 -34.75 3.53
C THR A 171 30.98 -35.48 4.74
N ASN A 172 29.66 -35.67 4.79
CA ASN A 172 28.91 -36.23 5.93
C ASN A 172 29.25 -35.53 7.24
N ALA A 173 29.34 -34.20 7.20
CA ALA A 173 29.74 -33.38 8.35
C ALA A 173 28.85 -32.14 8.50
N ILE A 174 28.84 -31.57 9.72
CA ILE A 174 28.31 -30.25 9.97
C ILE A 174 29.43 -29.24 9.75
N GLU A 175 29.29 -28.39 8.79
CA GLU A 175 30.30 -27.42 8.34
C GLU A 175 29.71 -26.02 8.24
N GLU A 176 30.58 -25.01 8.02
CA GLU A 176 30.14 -23.66 7.72
C GLU A 176 29.26 -23.66 6.46
N ARG A 177 28.06 -23.08 6.59
CA ARG A 177 27.14 -22.95 5.47
C ARG A 177 27.70 -22.01 4.40
N PRO A 178 27.80 -22.45 3.12
CA PRO A 178 28.11 -21.53 2.02
C PRO A 178 27.09 -20.39 1.99
N ARG A 179 27.57 -19.16 1.87
CA ARG A 179 26.73 -17.98 1.82
C ARG A 179 26.50 -17.56 0.37
N ASP A 180 25.23 -17.58 -0.03
CA ASP A 180 24.80 -17.22 -1.38
C ASP A 180 24.06 -15.90 -1.35
N TRP A 181 24.22 -15.11 -2.41
CA TRP A 181 23.38 -13.95 -2.65
C TRP A 181 22.03 -14.42 -3.20
N TRP A 182 20.94 -14.02 -2.55
CA TRP A 182 19.59 -14.45 -2.94
C TRP A 182 18.62 -13.27 -3.05
N VAL A 183 17.73 -13.36 -4.06
CA VAL A 183 16.75 -12.33 -4.37
C VAL A 183 15.60 -12.41 -3.36
N GLN A 184 15.33 -11.28 -2.71
CA GLN A 184 14.24 -11.11 -1.75
C GLN A 184 12.91 -10.82 -2.45
N ALA A 185 11.83 -10.72 -1.65
CA ALA A 185 10.57 -10.19 -2.13
C ALA A 185 10.71 -8.73 -2.58
N PRO A 186 9.94 -8.29 -3.59
CA PRO A 186 10.03 -6.92 -4.10
C PRO A 186 9.74 -5.89 -3.01
N MET A 187 10.49 -4.81 -3.04
CA MET A 187 10.27 -3.62 -2.20
C MET A 187 9.48 -2.56 -2.95
N THR A 188 9.75 -2.42 -4.24
CA THR A 188 9.15 -1.41 -5.13
C THR A 188 8.84 -2.06 -6.47
N GLY A 189 7.87 -1.51 -7.19
CA GLY A 189 7.53 -1.99 -8.52
C GLY A 189 6.37 -1.20 -9.12
N PHE A 190 6.02 -1.50 -10.37
CA PHE A 190 4.84 -0.91 -11.02
C PHE A 190 4.30 -1.83 -12.11
N LEU A 191 3.04 -1.64 -12.45
CA LEU A 191 2.35 -2.23 -13.60
C LEU A 191 1.91 -1.09 -14.54
N PHE A 192 2.35 -1.13 -15.79
CA PHE A 192 2.02 -0.12 -16.80
C PHE A 192 1.66 -0.78 -18.15
N PRO A 193 0.62 -0.30 -18.84
CA PRO A 193 -0.39 0.65 -18.37
C PRO A 193 -1.27 0.08 -17.27
N ALA A 194 -2.09 0.91 -16.62
CA ALA A 194 -3.09 0.42 -15.67
C ALA A 194 -4.15 -0.43 -16.39
N PHE A 195 -4.81 -1.32 -15.64
CA PHE A 195 -5.89 -2.18 -16.12
C PHE A 195 -7.21 -1.70 -15.51
N ASN A 196 -7.74 -0.61 -16.06
CA ASN A 196 -8.99 0.01 -15.61
C ASN A 196 -10.16 -0.42 -16.48
N ASP A 197 -11.30 -0.72 -15.86
CA ASP A 197 -12.52 -1.20 -16.55
C ASP A 197 -12.24 -2.41 -17.47
N ARG A 198 -11.28 -3.26 -17.07
CA ARG A 198 -10.79 -4.44 -17.81
C ARG A 198 -10.21 -4.08 -19.18
N SER A 199 -9.71 -2.88 -19.34
CA SER A 199 -9.08 -2.35 -20.57
C SER A 199 -7.72 -1.73 -20.25
N SER A 200 -6.93 -1.52 -21.31
CA SER A 200 -5.62 -0.89 -21.23
C SER A 200 -5.75 0.62 -21.05
N ASP A 201 -5.44 1.12 -19.86
CA ASP A 201 -5.46 2.56 -19.56
C ASP A 201 -4.03 3.12 -19.54
N ILE A 202 -3.62 3.72 -20.66
CA ILE A 202 -2.28 4.31 -20.81
C ILE A 202 -2.09 5.58 -19.98
N HIS A 203 -3.16 6.19 -19.48
CA HIS A 203 -3.12 7.39 -18.65
C HIS A 203 -2.92 7.06 -17.17
N GLY A 204 -2.73 5.78 -16.84
CA GLY A 204 -2.54 5.31 -15.48
C GLY A 204 -1.42 4.29 -15.33
N VAL A 205 -0.83 4.27 -14.15
CA VAL A 205 0.15 3.27 -13.71
C VAL A 205 -0.16 2.82 -12.28
N LEU A 206 -0.11 1.52 -12.02
CA LEU A 206 -0.23 1.00 -10.67
C LEU A 206 1.17 0.88 -10.06
N TYR A 207 1.45 1.69 -9.06
CA TYR A 207 2.72 1.68 -8.31
C TYR A 207 2.61 0.83 -7.06
N PHE A 208 3.65 0.07 -6.76
CA PHE A 208 3.76 -0.77 -5.55
C PHE A 208 4.92 -0.32 -4.68
N SER A 209 4.65 -0.12 -3.38
CA SER A 209 5.67 -0.05 -2.33
C SER A 209 5.34 -1.02 -1.20
N LYS A 210 6.31 -1.85 -0.82
CA LYS A 210 6.18 -2.74 0.33
C LYS A 210 6.12 -1.96 1.65
N ASN A 211 6.86 -0.86 1.74
CA ASN A 211 6.82 0.06 2.87
C ASN A 211 5.87 1.23 2.56
N PRO A 212 4.69 1.32 3.21
CA PRO A 212 3.73 2.40 2.94
C PRO A 212 4.22 3.80 3.32
N GLU A 213 5.31 3.88 4.08
CA GLU A 213 5.89 5.15 4.53
C GLU A 213 6.99 5.65 3.59
N GLU A 214 7.52 4.78 2.73
CA GLU A 214 8.62 5.05 1.81
C GLU A 214 8.19 4.83 0.37
N LEU A 215 7.85 5.90 -0.32
CA LEU A 215 7.30 5.83 -1.68
C LEU A 215 8.34 6.07 -2.77
N HIS A 216 9.61 6.34 -2.45
CA HIS A 216 10.67 6.62 -3.42
C HIS A 216 10.26 7.68 -4.45
N SER A 217 9.99 8.90 -3.99
CA SER A 217 9.47 10.01 -4.82
C SER A 217 10.32 10.31 -6.05
N GLU A 218 11.65 10.24 -5.92
CA GLU A 218 12.58 10.45 -7.03
C GLU A 218 12.44 9.38 -8.12
N PHE A 219 12.23 8.11 -7.71
CA PHE A 219 11.94 7.03 -8.65
C PHE A 219 10.60 7.24 -9.36
N ILE A 220 9.54 7.64 -8.63
CA ILE A 220 8.22 7.89 -9.22
C ILE A 220 8.32 9.02 -10.24
N ASP A 221 8.91 10.15 -9.86
CA ASP A 221 9.05 11.31 -10.73
C ASP A 221 9.91 10.98 -11.97
N ALA A 222 11.12 10.47 -11.77
CA ALA A 222 12.05 10.22 -12.87
C ALA A 222 11.64 9.04 -13.75
N CYS A 223 11.26 7.89 -13.17
CA CYS A 223 11.06 6.65 -13.93
C CYS A 223 9.63 6.44 -14.37
N LEU A 224 8.64 6.98 -13.64
CA LEU A 224 7.23 6.90 -14.02
C LEU A 224 6.72 8.22 -14.59
N GLY A 225 7.23 9.38 -14.15
CA GLY A 225 6.76 10.69 -14.58
C GLY A 225 5.35 11.03 -14.10
N ALA A 226 4.92 10.42 -13.01
CA ALA A 226 3.63 10.62 -12.41
C ALA A 226 3.76 11.38 -11.08
N PRO A 227 2.73 12.12 -10.63
CA PRO A 227 2.79 12.80 -9.34
C PRO A 227 2.89 11.79 -8.19
N THR A 228 3.83 12.07 -7.26
CA THR A 228 3.99 11.22 -6.07
C THR A 228 2.79 11.36 -5.14
N PRO A 229 2.11 10.28 -4.76
CA PRO A 229 0.99 10.34 -3.83
C PRO A 229 1.46 10.63 -2.41
N ILE A 230 0.58 11.16 -1.58
CA ILE A 230 0.85 11.33 -0.15
C ILE A 230 0.91 9.95 0.52
N SER A 231 1.96 9.70 1.31
CA SER A 231 2.12 8.42 1.99
C SER A 231 0.98 8.14 2.98
N PHE A 232 0.74 6.87 3.27
CA PHE A 232 -0.29 6.46 4.22
C PHE A 232 -0.10 7.09 5.61
N LYS A 233 1.15 7.23 6.05
CA LYS A 233 1.50 7.89 7.30
C LYS A 233 1.25 9.40 7.26
N SER A 234 1.69 10.05 6.17
CA SER A 234 1.51 11.49 6.01
C SER A 234 0.04 11.89 5.94
N GLN A 235 -0.84 11.07 5.33
CA GLN A 235 -2.28 11.30 5.35
C GLN A 235 -2.84 11.27 6.78
N LYS A 236 -2.38 10.33 7.61
CA LYS A 236 -2.77 10.26 9.02
C LYS A 236 -2.29 11.47 9.81
N GLU A 237 -1.04 11.88 9.61
CA GLU A 237 -0.45 13.04 10.27
C GLU A 237 -1.17 14.33 9.84
N ALA A 238 -1.44 14.51 8.55
CA ALA A 238 -2.22 15.62 8.02
C ALA A 238 -3.64 15.67 8.63
N PHE A 239 -4.33 14.54 8.74
CA PHE A 239 -5.64 14.51 9.36
C PHE A 239 -5.59 14.86 10.85
N GLN A 240 -4.57 14.42 11.59
CA GLN A 240 -4.37 14.79 12.99
C GLN A 240 -4.11 16.29 13.15
N GLU A 241 -3.31 16.88 12.25
CA GLU A 241 -3.06 18.32 12.22
C GLU A 241 -4.34 19.10 11.93
N ILE A 242 -5.10 18.68 10.89
CA ILE A 242 -6.42 19.27 10.59
C ILE A 242 -7.34 19.27 11.81
N LEU A 243 -7.43 18.12 12.51
CA LEU A 243 -8.27 18.05 13.72
C LEU A 243 -7.77 18.97 14.82
N THR A 244 -6.46 18.98 15.10
CA THR A 244 -5.88 19.75 16.17
C THR A 244 -6.07 21.26 15.94
N ASP A 245 -5.82 21.72 14.72
CA ASP A 245 -5.87 23.15 14.38
C ASP A 245 -7.31 23.65 14.21
N THR A 246 -8.22 22.81 13.70
CA THR A 246 -9.64 23.16 13.58
C THR A 246 -10.33 23.18 14.94
N LEU A 247 -10.11 22.18 15.78
CA LEU A 247 -10.79 22.04 17.07
C LEU A 247 -10.18 22.94 18.17
N GLY A 248 -8.87 23.19 18.14
CA GLY A 248 -8.18 23.98 19.14
C GLY A 248 -8.49 23.52 20.58
N GLU A 249 -9.07 24.37 21.42
CA GLU A 249 -9.41 24.03 22.80
C GLU A 249 -10.55 23.00 22.91
N GLU A 250 -11.35 22.78 21.88
CA GLU A 250 -12.41 21.80 21.81
C GLU A 250 -11.92 20.41 21.35
N CYS A 251 -10.64 20.26 21.11
CA CYS A 251 -10.00 18.96 20.88
C CYS A 251 -9.99 18.15 22.19
N ASN A 252 -11.17 17.73 22.63
CA ASN A 252 -11.37 16.93 23.84
C ASN A 252 -11.68 15.48 23.48
N TYR A 253 -11.69 14.62 24.51
CA TYR A 253 -11.92 13.19 24.34
C TYR A 253 -13.24 12.86 23.64
N GLU A 254 -14.31 13.52 24.04
CA GLU A 254 -15.68 13.22 23.52
C GLU A 254 -15.80 13.57 22.03
N THR A 255 -15.29 14.75 21.62
CA THR A 255 -15.28 15.16 20.22
C THR A 255 -14.45 14.23 19.35
N VAL A 256 -13.23 13.89 19.80
CA VAL A 256 -12.34 12.96 19.06
C VAL A 256 -12.97 11.56 18.99
N ARG A 257 -13.60 11.09 20.07
CA ARG A 257 -14.33 9.82 20.09
C ARG A 257 -15.44 9.81 19.04
N GLN A 258 -16.29 10.84 19.02
CA GLN A 258 -17.42 10.92 18.08
C GLN A 258 -16.94 10.95 16.62
N ILE A 259 -15.85 11.67 16.33
CA ILE A 259 -15.25 11.67 14.99
C ILE A 259 -14.81 10.25 14.60
N HIS A 260 -14.16 9.54 15.52
CA HIS A 260 -13.70 8.16 15.26
C HIS A 260 -14.87 7.16 15.14
N GLU A 261 -15.95 7.31 15.90
CA GLU A 261 -17.17 6.51 15.77
C GLU A 261 -17.77 6.71 14.38
N ASN A 262 -17.98 7.95 13.94
CA ASN A 262 -18.50 8.26 12.61
C ASN A 262 -17.59 7.76 11.48
N LEU A 263 -16.26 7.86 11.63
CA LEU A 263 -15.30 7.31 10.67
C LEU A 263 -15.36 5.79 10.60
N THR A 264 -15.53 5.12 11.73
CA THR A 264 -15.62 3.66 11.80
C THR A 264 -16.90 3.17 11.13
N GLU A 265 -18.03 3.85 11.36
CA GLU A 265 -19.31 3.56 10.71
C GLU A 265 -19.19 3.71 9.19
N LEU A 266 -18.62 4.82 8.71
CA LEU A 266 -18.35 5.02 7.28
C LEU A 266 -17.44 3.93 6.70
N ALA A 267 -16.40 3.53 7.42
CA ALA A 267 -15.48 2.49 6.99
C ALA A 267 -16.15 1.11 6.89
N GLU A 268 -17.05 0.78 7.81
CA GLU A 268 -17.81 -0.49 7.78
C GLU A 268 -18.86 -0.50 6.65
N GLU A 269 -19.56 0.62 6.40
CA GLU A 269 -20.51 0.73 5.29
C GLU A 269 -19.85 0.50 3.92
N HIS A 270 -18.59 0.96 3.75
CA HIS A 270 -17.81 0.85 2.50
C HIS A 270 -16.78 -0.28 2.49
N LYS A 271 -16.85 -1.21 3.44
CA LYS A 271 -15.86 -2.30 3.60
C LYS A 271 -15.76 -3.24 2.40
N GLU A 272 -16.91 -3.51 1.79
CA GLU A 272 -17.02 -4.40 0.62
C GLU A 272 -16.73 -3.70 -0.71
N ASP A 273 -16.50 -2.39 -0.70
CA ASP A 273 -16.22 -1.62 -1.90
C ASP A 273 -14.91 -2.06 -2.54
N GLU A 274 -14.89 -2.07 -3.87
CA GLU A 274 -13.73 -2.47 -4.67
C GLU A 274 -12.57 -1.48 -4.59
N VAL A 275 -12.90 -0.20 -4.33
CA VAL A 275 -11.94 0.88 -4.11
C VAL A 275 -12.11 1.40 -2.69
N PRO A 276 -11.03 1.62 -1.94
CA PRO A 276 -11.10 2.16 -0.60
C PRO A 276 -11.75 3.56 -0.60
N LEU A 277 -12.59 3.82 0.41
CA LEU A 277 -13.22 5.12 0.59
C LEU A 277 -12.18 6.20 0.84
N THR A 278 -12.32 7.32 0.14
CA THR A 278 -11.56 8.55 0.34
C THR A 278 -12.53 9.68 0.73
N LEU A 279 -12.07 10.61 1.55
CA LEU A 279 -12.81 11.81 1.92
C LEU A 279 -12.14 13.04 1.30
N THR A 280 -12.89 13.76 0.50
CA THR A 280 -12.51 15.07 -0.02
C THR A 280 -12.63 16.14 1.05
N LYS A 281 -12.05 17.32 0.83
CA LYS A 281 -12.14 18.47 1.76
C LYS A 281 -13.58 18.76 2.23
N PRO A 282 -14.61 18.86 1.35
CA PRO A 282 -16.01 19.04 1.79
C PRO A 282 -16.52 17.88 2.65
N GLU A 283 -16.18 16.63 2.32
CA GLU A 283 -16.65 15.46 3.06
C GLU A 283 -16.02 15.37 4.46
N VAL A 284 -14.75 15.77 4.60
CA VAL A 284 -14.12 15.90 5.93
C VAL A 284 -14.82 16.99 6.74
N LYS A 285 -15.16 18.13 6.13
CA LYS A 285 -15.92 19.19 6.80
C LYS A 285 -17.28 18.70 7.28
N ASP A 286 -18.03 18.02 6.41
CA ASP A 286 -19.34 17.42 6.75
C ASP A 286 -19.22 16.39 7.89
N LEU A 287 -18.14 15.60 7.90
CA LEU A 287 -17.86 14.66 8.99
C LEU A 287 -17.68 15.37 10.32
N LEU A 288 -16.94 16.49 10.35
CA LEU A 288 -16.73 17.29 11.55
C LEU A 288 -18.03 17.94 12.05
N GLU A 289 -18.86 18.46 11.14
CA GLU A 289 -20.17 19.01 11.47
C GLU A 289 -21.09 17.94 12.08
N LYS A 290 -21.16 16.76 11.48
CA LYS A 290 -21.93 15.61 12.00
C LYS A 290 -21.41 15.10 13.34
N SER A 291 -20.12 15.32 13.62
CA SER A 291 -19.50 14.95 14.89
C SER A 291 -19.70 16.00 15.99
N GLY A 292 -20.47 17.04 15.72
CA GLY A 292 -20.85 18.06 16.70
C GLY A 292 -19.86 19.22 16.84
N VAL A 293 -18.97 19.40 15.85
CA VAL A 293 -18.07 20.56 15.82
C VAL A 293 -18.88 21.81 15.45
N GLU A 294 -18.71 22.89 16.24
CA GLU A 294 -19.45 24.12 16.03
C GLU A 294 -19.08 24.79 14.70
N PRO A 295 -20.05 25.38 13.94
CA PRO A 295 -19.80 26.02 12.65
C PRO A 295 -18.76 27.16 12.71
N GLU A 296 -18.65 27.85 13.83
CA GLU A 296 -17.67 28.92 14.04
C GLU A 296 -16.23 28.43 13.94
N ARG A 297 -15.97 27.18 14.35
CA ARG A 297 -14.65 26.53 14.24
C ARG A 297 -14.29 26.15 12.80
N LEU A 298 -15.29 25.93 11.98
CA LEU A 298 -15.13 25.53 10.58
C LEU A 298 -14.96 26.71 9.62
N GLU A 299 -14.97 27.96 10.11
CA GLU A 299 -14.75 29.15 9.26
C GLU A 299 -13.36 29.14 8.59
N HIS A 300 -12.34 28.62 9.28
CA HIS A 300 -10.97 28.58 8.78
C HIS A 300 -10.54 27.18 8.31
N PHE A 301 -11.46 26.21 8.33
CA PHE A 301 -11.18 24.81 7.99
C PHE A 301 -10.54 24.64 6.60
N ASP A 302 -11.04 25.34 5.59
CA ASP A 302 -10.54 25.21 4.22
C ASP A 302 -9.05 25.53 4.15
N LYS A 303 -8.61 26.58 4.85
CA LYS A 303 -7.21 26.99 4.91
C LYS A 303 -6.35 25.95 5.64
N VAL A 304 -6.83 25.47 6.80
CA VAL A 304 -6.15 24.45 7.60
C VAL A 304 -5.98 23.16 6.80
N TYR A 305 -7.03 22.75 6.08
CA TYR A 305 -6.98 21.55 5.22
C TYR A 305 -5.94 21.70 4.09
N GLU A 306 -5.93 22.86 3.42
CA GLU A 306 -4.99 23.12 2.31
C GLU A 306 -3.54 23.17 2.79
N GLU A 307 -3.27 23.72 3.97
CA GLU A 307 -1.93 23.79 4.56
C GLU A 307 -1.44 22.39 4.99
N ALA A 308 -2.31 21.54 5.55
CA ALA A 308 -1.94 20.23 6.06
C ALA A 308 -1.93 19.12 4.99
N ALA A 309 -2.94 19.09 4.10
CA ALA A 309 -3.12 18.01 3.14
C ALA A 309 -2.91 18.42 1.67
N GLY A 310 -2.99 19.71 1.36
CA GLY A 310 -2.98 20.24 -0.01
C GLY A 310 -4.39 20.44 -0.57
N GLU A 311 -4.49 21.32 -1.59
CA GLU A 311 -5.76 21.86 -2.10
C GLU A 311 -6.73 20.79 -2.63
N ASN A 312 -6.21 19.82 -3.38
CA ASN A 312 -7.00 18.79 -4.09
C ASN A 312 -6.80 17.38 -3.56
N THR A 313 -6.25 17.21 -2.38
CA THR A 313 -5.99 15.89 -1.81
C THR A 313 -7.24 15.32 -1.17
N ALA A 314 -7.58 14.07 -1.48
CA ALA A 314 -8.55 13.30 -0.73
C ALA A 314 -7.84 12.39 0.27
N ILE A 315 -8.33 12.33 1.50
CA ILE A 315 -7.75 11.52 2.59
C ILE A 315 -8.37 10.14 2.58
N LEU A 316 -7.53 9.12 2.63
CA LEU A 316 -7.94 7.72 2.63
C LEU A 316 -8.51 7.33 4.00
N VAL A 317 -9.76 6.92 4.07
CA VAL A 317 -10.40 6.53 5.34
C VAL A 317 -9.62 5.44 6.08
N PRO A 318 -9.13 4.36 5.42
CA PRO A 318 -8.26 3.39 6.08
C PRO A 318 -6.97 3.94 6.70
N ALA A 319 -6.47 5.10 6.22
CA ALA A 319 -5.27 5.72 6.80
C ALA A 319 -5.57 6.40 8.14
N ILE A 320 -6.78 6.93 8.31
CA ILE A 320 -7.18 7.71 9.48
C ILE A 320 -7.96 6.92 10.53
N THR A 321 -8.67 5.85 10.16
CA THR A 321 -9.36 4.95 11.10
C THR A 321 -8.40 4.04 11.88
N GLY A 322 -7.17 3.84 11.37
CA GLY A 322 -6.16 2.98 12.02
C GLY A 322 -6.46 1.48 11.92
N THR A 323 -5.51 0.66 12.37
CA THR A 323 -5.64 -0.81 12.34
C THR A 323 -6.28 -1.34 13.62
N GLY A 324 -7.54 -1.05 13.85
CA GLY A 324 -8.40 -1.87 14.69
C GLY A 324 -8.42 -1.63 16.21
N LYS A 325 -7.80 -0.56 16.77
CA LYS A 325 -7.99 -0.22 18.19
C LYS A 325 -7.91 1.28 18.40
N PHE A 326 -8.89 1.83 19.10
CA PHE A 326 -8.85 3.20 19.60
C PHE A 326 -7.86 3.29 20.76
N ALA A 327 -6.83 4.13 20.64
CA ALA A 327 -5.76 4.23 21.60
C ALA A 327 -5.81 5.57 22.36
N VAL A 328 -5.88 5.51 23.67
CA VAL A 328 -5.73 6.68 24.55
C VAL A 328 -4.40 6.56 25.28
N LYS A 329 -3.52 7.52 25.08
CA LYS A 329 -2.17 7.51 25.64
C LYS A 329 -1.95 8.70 26.57
N THR A 330 -1.33 8.39 27.70
CA THR A 330 -0.70 9.36 28.59
C THR A 330 0.79 9.00 28.72
N PRO A 331 1.66 9.82 29.30
CA PRO A 331 3.08 9.47 29.50
C PRO A 331 3.31 8.11 30.15
N ASP A 332 2.40 7.70 31.04
CA ASP A 332 2.57 6.51 31.90
C ASP A 332 1.56 5.39 31.62
N VAL A 333 0.52 5.64 30.78
CA VAL A 333 -0.58 4.69 30.57
C VAL A 333 -0.95 4.63 29.08
N ASP A 334 -1.05 3.42 28.55
CA ASP A 334 -1.55 3.13 27.20
C ASP A 334 -2.82 2.29 27.32
N ILE A 335 -3.97 2.82 26.89
CA ILE A 335 -5.26 2.15 26.89
C ILE A 335 -5.63 1.86 25.45
N LYS A 336 -5.98 0.62 25.14
CA LYS A 336 -6.44 0.20 23.79
C LYS A 336 -7.84 -0.37 23.91
N VAL A 337 -8.79 0.31 23.29
CA VAL A 337 -10.20 -0.03 23.31
C VAL A 337 -10.60 -0.61 21.94
N ASN A 338 -11.49 -1.61 21.96
CA ASN A 338 -12.12 -2.07 20.72
C ASN A 338 -13.01 -0.94 20.17
N PRO A 339 -12.92 -0.58 18.88
CA PRO A 339 -13.74 0.46 18.27
C PRO A 339 -15.25 0.28 18.51
N ASP A 340 -15.74 -0.95 18.55
CA ASP A 340 -17.15 -1.26 18.80
C ASP A 340 -17.58 -1.04 20.26
N ARG A 341 -16.64 -0.76 21.17
CA ARG A 341 -16.87 -0.65 22.60
C ARG A 341 -16.23 0.61 23.18
N LEU A 342 -16.29 1.72 22.45
CA LEU A 342 -15.84 3.03 22.94
C LEU A 342 -16.75 3.56 24.07
N ASP A 343 -17.95 3.02 24.17
CA ASP A 343 -18.91 3.25 25.27
C ASP A 343 -18.34 2.91 26.65
N LEU A 344 -17.36 2.01 26.73
CA LEU A 344 -16.73 1.60 27.98
C LEU A 344 -15.78 2.62 28.60
N VAL A 345 -15.38 3.66 27.85
CA VAL A 345 -14.44 4.67 28.34
C VAL A 345 -15.12 6.03 28.35
N GLU A 346 -15.14 6.65 29.52
CA GLU A 346 -15.75 7.96 29.77
C GLU A 346 -14.74 8.90 30.46
N THR A 347 -14.95 10.21 30.26
CA THR A 347 -14.27 11.22 31.07
C THR A 347 -15.15 11.65 32.24
N LYS A 348 -14.64 11.60 33.47
CA LYS A 348 -15.33 12.03 34.69
C LYS A 348 -14.43 12.87 35.59
N PHE A 349 -15.06 13.79 36.33
CA PHE A 349 -14.41 14.52 37.40
C PHE A 349 -14.59 13.73 38.72
N ILE A 350 -13.51 13.18 39.25
CA ILE A 350 -13.53 12.43 40.52
C ILE A 350 -12.52 13.08 41.48
N GLY A 351 -13.03 13.54 42.62
CA GLY A 351 -12.18 14.18 43.64
C GLY A 351 -11.44 15.45 43.15
N GLY A 352 -12.04 16.21 42.22
CA GLY A 352 -11.43 17.42 41.63
C GLY A 352 -10.38 17.16 40.56
N ARG A 353 -10.24 15.88 40.07
CA ARG A 353 -9.31 15.50 38.99
C ARG A 353 -10.09 14.99 37.78
N ARG A 354 -9.63 15.34 36.58
CA ARG A 354 -10.09 14.70 35.37
C ARG A 354 -9.59 13.25 35.36
N CYS A 355 -10.49 12.32 35.18
CA CYS A 355 -10.21 10.89 35.15
C CYS A 355 -10.80 10.29 33.86
N LEU A 356 -10.08 9.35 33.27
CA LEU A 356 -10.65 8.39 32.33
C LEU A 356 -11.15 7.19 33.15
N VAL A 357 -12.43 6.88 33.01
CA VAL A 357 -13.10 5.80 33.73
C VAL A 357 -13.42 4.69 32.73
N ILE A 358 -13.06 3.47 33.04
CA ILE A 358 -13.35 2.31 32.22
C ILE A 358 -14.47 1.54 32.89
N ALA A 359 -15.60 1.39 32.23
CA ALA A 359 -16.69 0.52 32.66
C ALA A 359 -16.25 -0.94 32.46
N VAL A 360 -16.46 -1.74 33.50
CA VAL A 360 -16.07 -3.15 33.48
C VAL A 360 -17.35 -3.98 33.58
N GLU A 361 -17.63 -4.72 32.52
CA GLU A 361 -18.82 -5.57 32.42
C GLU A 361 -18.51 -7.06 32.66
N ASP A 362 -17.25 -7.46 32.47
CA ASP A 362 -16.79 -8.85 32.51
C ASP A 362 -15.58 -9.05 33.41
N ASN A 363 -14.99 -10.26 33.36
CA ASN A 363 -13.80 -10.62 34.11
C ASN A 363 -12.60 -9.71 33.82
N VAL A 364 -11.97 -9.19 34.86
CA VAL A 364 -10.73 -8.42 34.76
C VAL A 364 -9.54 -9.32 35.05
N GLU A 365 -8.54 -9.21 34.19
CA GLU A 365 -7.24 -9.86 34.41
C GLU A 365 -6.15 -8.81 34.67
N VAL A 366 -5.35 -9.03 35.68
CA VAL A 366 -4.16 -8.24 35.98
C VAL A 366 -2.92 -9.13 35.86
N ASN A 367 -2.03 -8.82 34.92
CA ASN A 367 -0.87 -9.66 34.60
C ASN A 367 -1.20 -11.15 34.36
N GLY A 368 -2.33 -11.40 33.66
CA GLY A 368 -2.79 -12.76 33.37
C GLY A 368 -3.51 -13.47 34.53
N MET A 369 -3.72 -12.79 35.65
CA MET A 369 -4.46 -13.31 36.79
C MET A 369 -5.89 -12.73 36.84
N PRO A 370 -6.93 -13.57 36.87
CA PRO A 370 -8.29 -13.10 36.99
C PRO A 370 -8.52 -12.45 38.37
N VAL A 371 -9.05 -11.22 38.34
CA VAL A 371 -9.36 -10.45 39.55
C VAL A 371 -10.87 -10.44 39.76
N LYS A 372 -11.33 -10.77 40.97
CA LYS A 372 -12.74 -10.64 41.33
C LYS A 372 -13.07 -9.14 41.52
N MET A 373 -14.03 -8.64 40.81
CA MET A 373 -14.61 -7.33 41.07
C MET A 373 -15.33 -7.35 42.41
N TRP A 374 -15.21 -6.25 43.14
CA TRP A 374 -15.83 -6.11 44.46
C TRP A 374 -17.35 -6.05 44.29
N GLU A 375 -18.11 -6.84 45.05
CA GLU A 375 -19.53 -6.63 45.18
C GLU A 375 -19.77 -5.25 45.84
N GLU A 376 -20.65 -4.43 45.26
CA GLU A 376 -21.10 -3.20 45.91
C GLU A 376 -21.55 -3.54 47.34
N GLN A 377 -20.88 -2.99 48.35
CA GLN A 377 -21.44 -2.98 49.71
C GLN A 377 -22.73 -2.17 49.62
N LYS A 378 -23.87 -2.84 49.67
CA LYS A 378 -25.18 -2.18 49.88
C LYS A 378 -25.00 -1.28 51.10
N GLU A 379 -25.06 0.05 50.89
CA GLU A 379 -25.23 0.97 51.99
C GLU A 379 -26.45 0.54 52.79
N VAL A 380 -26.23 0.02 53.96
CA VAL A 380 -27.28 -0.25 54.97
C VAL A 380 -27.70 1.12 55.44
N GLN A 381 -28.98 1.50 55.08
CA GLN A 381 -29.67 2.65 55.60
C GLN A 381 -29.79 2.63 57.13
#